data_d0622ed7f82fc4db655d6d5b112ef309
#
_entry.id   d0622ed7f82fc4db655d6d5b112ef309
#
_cell.length_a   1.000
_cell.length_b   1.000
_cell.length_c   1.000
_cell.angle_alpha   90.00
_cell.angle_beta   90.00
_cell.angle_gamma   90.00
#
_symmetry.space_group_name_H-M   'P 1'
#
loop_
_entity.id
_entity.type
_entity.pdbx_description
1 polymer ?
#
loop_
_entity_poly.entity_id
_entity_poly.type
_entity_poly.pdbx_seq_one_letter_code
_entity_poly.pdbx_strand_id
1 'polypeptide(L)'
;LGKDLIDKSGYSPIGAVVAPTNPRITNNLRSIMPNTYFLVPGFGAQRASLKNIAKCFNPNGYGAIVNSSRGITYAYNLSPWKEKYGTKHWECAVEEAVIRMNNDLKEVTGKIRKKKS
;
A
#
# COMPACT_ATOMS: atom_id res chain seq x y z
N LEU A 1 0.45 14.72 17.12
CA LEU A 1 0.48 13.56 18.00
C LEU A 1 1.62 12.63 17.58
N GLY A 2 2.45 12.20 18.52
CA GLY A 2 3.59 11.35 18.23
C GLY A 2 4.84 12.09 17.73
N LYS A 3 4.76 13.39 17.48
CA LYS A 3 5.89 14.18 16.99
C LYS A 3 7.09 14.13 17.93
N ASP A 4 6.85 14.11 19.23
CA ASP A 4 7.91 14.04 20.26
C ASP A 4 8.42 12.63 20.50
N LEU A 5 7.87 11.62 19.83
CA LEU A 5 8.21 10.21 19.98
C LEU A 5 8.97 9.65 18.78
N ILE A 6 9.42 10.50 17.86
CA ILE A 6 10.15 10.10 16.67
C ILE A 6 11.52 9.57 17.07
N ASP A 7 11.85 8.35 16.61
CA ASP A 7 13.10 7.67 16.89
C ASP A 7 14.12 7.78 15.73
N LYS A 8 15.15 6.92 15.76
CA LYS A 8 16.21 6.88 14.75
C LYS A 8 15.71 6.57 13.34
N SER A 9 14.56 5.90 13.20
CA SER A 9 13.98 5.60 11.88
C SER A 9 13.42 6.84 11.19
N GLY A 10 13.20 7.92 11.93
CA GLY A 10 12.53 9.11 11.46
C GLY A 10 11.02 9.02 11.51
N TYR A 11 10.47 7.96 12.15
CA TYR A 11 9.03 7.74 12.24
C TYR A 11 8.55 7.69 13.69
N SER A 12 7.31 8.14 13.88
CA SER A 12 6.60 8.07 15.16
C SER A 12 6.07 6.65 15.39
N PRO A 13 5.94 6.18 16.64
CA PRO A 13 5.24 4.93 16.94
C PRO A 13 3.73 5.01 16.73
N ILE A 14 3.19 6.21 16.51
CA ILE A 14 1.77 6.41 16.23
C ILE A 14 1.58 6.47 14.72
N GLY A 15 0.73 5.59 14.20
CA GLY A 15 0.37 5.53 12.78
C GLY A 15 -1.04 6.05 12.52
N ALA A 16 -1.40 6.14 11.26
CA ALA A 16 -2.74 6.56 10.82
C ALA A 16 -3.26 5.66 9.72
N VAL A 17 -4.56 5.38 9.71
CA VAL A 17 -5.23 4.67 8.63
C VAL A 17 -5.68 5.70 7.60
N VAL A 18 -5.20 5.58 6.37
CA VAL A 18 -5.50 6.53 5.29
C VAL A 18 -6.03 5.80 4.07
N ALA A 19 -7.28 6.03 3.72
CA ALA A 19 -7.88 5.48 2.50
C ALA A 19 -7.58 6.43 1.32
N PRO A 20 -6.84 6.00 0.29
CA PRO A 20 -6.41 6.87 -0.80
C PRO A 20 -7.49 7.02 -1.87
N THR A 21 -8.68 7.45 -1.48
CA THR A 21 -9.82 7.64 -2.39
C THR A 21 -9.79 9.00 -3.09
N ASN A 22 -9.21 10.00 -2.45
CA ASN A 22 -9.06 11.35 -3.01
C ASN A 22 -7.58 11.73 -3.02
N PRO A 23 -6.95 11.80 -4.22
CA PRO A 23 -5.51 12.06 -4.34
C PRO A 23 -5.06 13.37 -3.71
N ARG A 24 -5.90 14.40 -3.80
CA ARG A 24 -5.58 15.72 -3.24
C ARG A 24 -5.50 15.69 -1.72
N ILE A 25 -6.47 15.06 -1.09
CA ILE A 25 -6.50 14.90 0.37
C ILE A 25 -5.34 14.04 0.83
N THR A 26 -5.07 12.94 0.13
CA THR A 26 -3.96 12.03 0.45
C THR A 26 -2.61 12.76 0.39
N ASN A 27 -2.38 13.54 -0.64
CA ASN A 27 -1.17 14.36 -0.78
C ASN A 27 -1.02 15.32 0.40
N ASN A 28 -2.09 16.01 0.77
CA ASN A 28 -2.07 16.96 1.88
C ASN A 28 -1.76 16.26 3.20
N LEU A 29 -2.40 15.13 3.47
CA LEU A 29 -2.14 14.34 4.68
C LEU A 29 -0.69 13.89 4.75
N ARG A 30 -0.13 13.41 3.64
CA ARG A 30 1.26 12.96 3.60
C ARG A 30 2.23 14.12 3.90
N SER A 31 1.96 15.29 3.34
CA SER A 31 2.78 16.49 3.56
C SER A 31 2.71 16.98 5.01
N ILE A 32 1.54 16.90 5.63
CA ILE A 32 1.34 17.33 7.02
C ILE A 32 1.93 16.35 8.03
N MET A 33 1.93 15.05 7.69
CA MET A 33 2.36 13.97 8.58
C MET A 33 3.52 13.15 7.99
N PRO A 34 4.70 13.76 7.75
CA PRO A 34 5.80 13.07 7.07
C PRO A 34 6.44 11.96 7.91
N ASN A 35 6.30 12.01 9.23
CA ASN A 35 6.92 11.05 10.15
C ASN A 35 5.94 9.98 10.64
N THR A 36 4.75 9.88 10.02
CA THR A 36 3.70 8.94 10.40
C THR A 36 3.61 7.81 9.40
N TYR A 37 3.60 6.56 9.87
CA TYR A 37 3.28 5.42 9.02
C TYR A 37 1.80 5.45 8.67
N PHE A 38 1.49 5.31 7.39
CA PHE A 38 0.12 5.17 6.92
C PHE A 38 -0.19 3.69 6.68
N LEU A 39 -1.27 3.20 7.29
CA LEU A 39 -1.87 1.94 6.91
C LEU A 39 -2.89 2.24 5.82
N VAL A 40 -2.66 1.69 4.63
CA VAL A 40 -3.45 1.99 3.43
C VAL A 40 -4.30 0.77 3.08
N PRO A 41 -5.59 0.76 3.43
CA PRO A 41 -6.49 -0.34 3.12
C PRO A 41 -7.05 -0.24 1.70
N GLY A 42 -7.60 -1.35 1.21
CA GLY A 42 -8.46 -1.35 0.04
C GLY A 42 -7.78 -1.44 -1.31
N PHE A 43 -6.51 -1.83 -1.37
CA PHE A 43 -5.87 -2.10 -2.65
C PHE A 43 -6.62 -3.21 -3.40
N GLY A 44 -7.02 -2.92 -4.64
CA GLY A 44 -7.71 -3.86 -5.51
C GLY A 44 -9.21 -3.98 -5.28
N ALA A 45 -9.70 -3.88 -4.04
CA ALA A 45 -11.12 -4.08 -3.70
C ALA A 45 -11.92 -2.77 -3.66
N GLN A 46 -11.31 -1.67 -3.22
CA GLN A 46 -11.95 -0.36 -3.12
C GLN A 46 -11.54 0.58 -4.25
N ARG A 47 -11.06 0.04 -5.35
CA ARG A 47 -10.67 0.78 -6.55
C ARG A 47 -9.60 1.86 -6.32
N ALA A 48 -8.84 1.75 -5.24
CA ALA A 48 -7.69 2.63 -5.07
C ALA A 48 -6.66 2.31 -6.15
N SER A 49 -6.38 3.27 -7.02
CA SER A 49 -5.39 3.09 -8.07
C SER A 49 -3.97 3.10 -7.48
N LEU A 50 -3.04 2.42 -8.12
CA LEU A 50 -1.62 2.49 -7.75
C LEU A 50 -1.12 3.93 -7.69
N LYS A 51 -1.60 4.77 -8.58
CA LYS A 51 -1.25 6.19 -8.61
C LYS A 51 -1.65 6.90 -7.31
N ASN A 52 -2.84 6.62 -6.80
CA ASN A 52 -3.32 7.22 -5.55
C ASN A 52 -2.59 6.63 -4.34
N ILE A 53 -2.32 5.33 -4.36
CA ILE A 53 -1.57 4.66 -3.30
C ILE A 53 -0.14 5.22 -3.21
N ALA A 54 0.48 5.51 -4.33
CA ALA A 54 1.81 6.11 -4.39
C ALA A 54 1.90 7.42 -3.60
N LYS A 55 0.82 8.17 -3.53
CA LYS A 55 0.74 9.43 -2.79
C LYS A 55 0.77 9.26 -1.26
N CYS A 56 0.56 8.05 -0.76
CA CYS A 56 0.68 7.73 0.67
C CYS A 56 2.15 7.59 1.09
N PHE A 57 3.05 7.34 0.16
CA PHE A 57 4.48 7.18 0.43
C PHE A 57 5.19 8.53 0.51
N ASN A 58 6.24 8.59 1.31
CA ASN A 58 7.14 9.73 1.33
C ASN A 58 8.01 9.76 0.06
N PRO A 59 8.65 10.91 -0.24
CA PRO A 59 9.53 11.00 -1.41
C PRO A 59 10.68 9.98 -1.45
N ASN A 60 11.06 9.42 -0.28
CA ASN A 60 12.07 8.36 -0.21
C ASN A 60 11.50 6.96 -0.54
N GLY A 61 10.20 6.83 -0.80
CA GLY A 61 9.55 5.57 -1.12
C GLY A 61 9.12 4.75 0.09
N TYR A 62 9.18 5.31 1.29
CA TYR A 62 8.78 4.66 2.54
C TYR A 62 7.60 5.38 3.19
N GLY A 63 7.15 4.89 4.33
CA GLY A 63 6.14 5.56 5.15
C GLY A 63 4.72 5.02 5.01
N ALA A 64 4.50 3.96 4.25
CA ALA A 64 3.18 3.37 4.10
C ALA A 64 3.24 1.84 4.10
N ILE A 65 2.21 1.23 4.65
CA ILE A 65 1.97 -0.22 4.63
C ILE A 65 0.63 -0.44 3.93
N VAL A 66 0.63 -1.20 2.86
CA VAL A 66 -0.56 -1.42 2.04
C VAL A 66 -1.20 -2.76 2.39
N ASN A 67 -2.50 -2.74 2.65
CA ASN A 67 -3.28 -3.91 3.00
C ASN A 67 -4.31 -4.21 1.91
N SER A 68 -4.49 -5.50 1.62
CA SER A 68 -5.49 -5.96 0.65
C SER A 68 -6.11 -7.28 1.11
N SER A 69 -7.23 -7.22 1.81
CA SER A 69 -7.90 -8.43 2.29
C SER A 69 -8.54 -9.21 1.16
N ARG A 70 -9.40 -8.58 0.36
CA ARG A 70 -10.09 -9.26 -0.74
C ARG A 70 -9.16 -9.62 -1.88
N GLY A 71 -8.21 -8.75 -2.20
CA GLY A 71 -7.28 -8.97 -3.30
C GLY A 71 -6.19 -10.02 -3.02
N ILE A 72 -5.92 -10.32 -1.76
CA ILE A 72 -4.90 -11.29 -1.36
C ILE A 72 -5.54 -12.48 -0.66
N THR A 73 -6.13 -12.29 0.52
CA THR A 73 -6.67 -13.39 1.34
C THR A 73 -7.74 -14.18 0.61
N TYR A 74 -8.55 -13.52 -0.19
CA TYR A 74 -9.62 -14.14 -0.98
C TYR A 74 -9.32 -14.13 -2.48
N ALA A 75 -8.05 -14.14 -2.87
CA ALA A 75 -7.62 -14.11 -4.27
C ALA A 75 -8.21 -15.27 -5.07
N TYR A 76 -8.39 -16.44 -4.47
CA TYR A 76 -8.95 -17.61 -5.11
C TYR A 76 -10.40 -17.41 -5.63
N ASN A 77 -11.09 -16.36 -5.19
CA ASN A 77 -12.41 -15.98 -5.69
C ASN A 77 -12.35 -14.93 -6.82
N LEU A 78 -11.18 -14.45 -7.17
CA LEU A 78 -10.97 -13.37 -8.12
C LEU A 78 -10.22 -13.85 -9.36
N SER A 79 -10.59 -13.33 -10.53
CA SER A 79 -9.83 -13.58 -11.76
C SER A 79 -8.50 -12.84 -11.73
N PRO A 80 -7.42 -13.39 -12.26
CA PRO A 80 -7.34 -14.68 -13.00
C PRO A 80 -7.14 -15.91 -12.12
N TRP A 81 -6.96 -15.75 -10.81
CA TRP A 81 -6.60 -16.86 -9.92
C TRP A 81 -7.76 -17.84 -9.69
N LYS A 82 -9.00 -17.35 -9.75
CA LYS A 82 -10.18 -18.19 -9.63
C LYS A 82 -10.19 -19.30 -10.69
N GLU A 83 -9.92 -18.95 -11.92
CA GLU A 83 -9.88 -19.88 -13.04
C GLU A 83 -8.65 -20.78 -13.02
N LYS A 84 -7.51 -20.24 -12.57
CA LYS A 84 -6.23 -20.96 -12.56
C LYS A 84 -6.12 -21.96 -11.41
N TYR A 85 -6.57 -21.57 -10.23
CA TYR A 85 -6.38 -22.35 -8.99
C TYR A 85 -7.68 -22.80 -8.32
N GLY A 86 -8.71 -21.93 -8.32
CA GLY A 86 -9.96 -22.18 -7.59
C GLY A 86 -9.75 -22.25 -6.08
N THR A 87 -10.77 -22.75 -5.38
CA THR A 87 -10.72 -22.89 -3.91
C THR A 87 -9.81 -24.03 -3.47
N LYS A 88 -9.61 -25.03 -4.32
CA LYS A 88 -8.80 -26.22 -4.01
C LYS A 88 -7.32 -25.87 -3.81
N HIS A 89 -6.81 -24.88 -4.57
CA HIS A 89 -5.43 -24.43 -4.52
C HIS A 89 -5.34 -22.95 -4.10
N TRP A 90 -6.09 -22.60 -3.07
CA TRP A 90 -6.19 -21.22 -2.59
C TRP A 90 -4.84 -20.65 -2.15
N GLU A 91 -3.94 -21.48 -1.63
CA GLU A 91 -2.61 -21.04 -1.20
C GLU A 91 -1.80 -20.49 -2.37
N CYS A 92 -1.87 -21.17 -3.51
CA CYS A 92 -1.18 -20.73 -4.73
C CYS A 92 -1.75 -19.41 -5.25
N ALA A 93 -3.07 -19.24 -5.16
CA ALA A 93 -3.73 -17.99 -5.55
C ALA A 93 -3.28 -16.82 -4.67
N VAL A 94 -3.23 -17.03 -3.36
CA VAL A 94 -2.77 -16.01 -2.40
C VAL A 94 -1.30 -15.65 -2.66
N GLU A 95 -0.45 -16.63 -2.84
CA GLU A 95 0.98 -16.41 -3.11
C GLU A 95 1.20 -15.57 -4.36
N GLU A 96 0.56 -15.92 -5.48
CA GLU A 96 0.69 -15.15 -6.72
C GLU A 96 0.13 -13.73 -6.58
N ALA A 97 -0.98 -13.57 -5.86
CA ALA A 97 -1.56 -12.26 -5.63
C ALA A 97 -0.63 -11.35 -4.82
N VAL A 98 0.05 -11.90 -3.81
CA VAL A 98 1.03 -11.15 -3.01
C VAL A 98 2.23 -10.74 -3.87
N ILE A 99 2.76 -11.67 -4.68
CA ILE A 99 3.90 -11.40 -5.56
C ILE A 99 3.54 -10.28 -6.53
N ARG A 100 2.38 -10.37 -7.17
CA ARG A 100 1.92 -9.35 -8.11
C ARG A 100 1.76 -7.98 -7.45
N MET A 101 1.12 -7.93 -6.29
CA MET A 101 0.93 -6.69 -5.54
C MET A 101 2.28 -6.06 -5.15
N ASN A 102 3.22 -6.87 -4.66
CA ASN A 102 4.55 -6.40 -4.29
C ASN A 102 5.31 -5.85 -5.49
N ASN A 103 5.19 -6.47 -6.65
CA ASN A 103 5.82 -5.99 -7.87
C ASN A 103 5.22 -4.65 -8.32
N ASP A 104 3.90 -4.51 -8.26
CA ASP A 104 3.21 -3.26 -8.57
C ASP A 104 3.64 -2.14 -7.62
N LEU A 105 3.72 -2.42 -6.32
CA LEU A 105 4.16 -1.45 -5.32
C LEU A 105 5.64 -1.07 -5.50
N LYS A 106 6.50 -2.02 -5.81
CA LYS A 106 7.91 -1.75 -6.11
C LYS A 106 8.07 -0.83 -7.30
N GLU A 107 7.24 -1.00 -8.32
CA GLU A 107 7.28 -0.13 -9.49
C GLU A 107 7.00 1.33 -9.11
N VAL A 108 5.92 1.60 -8.37
CA VAL A 108 5.57 2.97 -7.98
C VAL A 108 6.55 3.56 -6.98
N THR A 109 7.01 2.80 -5.99
CA THR A 109 8.00 3.28 -5.01
C THR A 109 9.37 3.47 -5.65
N GLY A 110 9.74 2.64 -6.60
CA GLY A 110 10.97 2.78 -7.39
C GLY A 110 10.97 4.07 -8.21
N LYS A 111 9.85 4.42 -8.81
CA LYS A 111 9.69 5.68 -9.55
C LYS A 111 9.84 6.90 -8.63
N ILE A 112 9.28 6.84 -7.42
CA ILE A 112 9.41 7.91 -6.43
C ILE A 112 10.88 8.11 -6.06
N ARG A 113 11.61 7.03 -5.77
CA ARG A 113 13.03 7.08 -5.40
C ARG A 113 13.89 7.65 -6.53
N LYS A 114 13.63 7.26 -7.78
CA LYS A 114 14.35 7.76 -8.95
C LYS A 114 14.17 9.25 -9.16
N LYS A 115 12.96 9.78 -8.94
CA LYS A 115 12.69 11.21 -9.05
C LYS A 115 13.45 12.03 -8.03
N LYS A 116 13.73 11.45 -6.86
CA LYS A 116 14.44 12.12 -5.78
C LYS A 116 15.96 12.12 -5.97
N SER A 117 16.48 11.12 -6.62
CA SER A 117 17.92 11.02 -6.89
C SER A 117 18.31 11.78 -8.15
#